data_3b6c44fe8ff761f6bf0f288c87b11e72
#
_entry.id   3b6c44fe8ff761f6bf0f288c87b11e72
#
_cell.length_a   1.000
_cell.length_b   1.000
_cell.length_c   1.000
_cell.angle_alpha   90.00
_cell.angle_beta   90.00
_cell.angle_gamma   90.00
#
_symmetry.space_group_name_H-M   'P 1'
#
loop_
_entity.id
_entity.type
_entity.pdbx_description
1 polymer ?
#
loop_
_entity_poly.entity_id
_entity_poly.type
_entity_poly.pdbx_seq_one_letter_code
_entity_poly.pdbx_strand_id
1 'polypeptide(L)'
;MRALSAEGILSLDPTIIIGEDDMGPPAVLEQINRTGVEVAIISEKHNIEGIKSKIECVAEILNKKVEARELFDARLNPAIERLNIASERVSENQTKAIFILGLQSGSPLIGGMGTSANGLIEMIGAKNVLSSFEGWKPVSTESILMAEPDLILISNRGLSAFGDVESLRQHPALALTPAAKNNNIIAMDGMAMLGFGPRTIFSALNIANDILDIHDNSSSINKKLHY
;
A
#
# COMPACT_ATOMS: atom_id res chain seq x y z
N MET A 1 -9.79 -11.60 -1.53
CA MET A 1 -9.40 -13.03 -1.78
C MET A 1 -10.40 -13.63 -2.76
N ARG A 2 -9.95 -14.04 -3.96
CA ARG A 2 -10.82 -14.29 -5.15
C ARG A 2 -11.15 -15.76 -5.43
N ALA A 3 -10.62 -16.70 -4.67
CA ALA A 3 -10.82 -18.15 -4.87
C ALA A 3 -11.06 -18.84 -3.52
N LEU A 4 -12.19 -18.53 -2.89
CA LEU A 4 -12.59 -19.15 -1.65
C LEU A 4 -13.25 -20.51 -1.93
N SER A 5 -13.10 -21.44 -0.97
CA SER A 5 -13.83 -22.72 -0.92
C SER A 5 -14.74 -22.72 0.30
N ALA A 6 -16.04 -22.91 0.09
CA ALA A 6 -16.99 -23.00 1.20
C ALA A 6 -16.65 -24.17 2.12
N GLU A 7 -16.30 -25.34 1.55
CA GLU A 7 -15.88 -26.51 2.32
C GLU A 7 -14.64 -26.22 3.18
N GLY A 8 -13.60 -25.58 2.58
CA GLY A 8 -12.38 -25.21 3.29
C GLY A 8 -12.64 -24.23 4.44
N ILE A 9 -13.53 -23.26 4.25
CA ILE A 9 -13.89 -22.31 5.30
C ILE A 9 -14.72 -22.97 6.40
N LEU A 10 -15.74 -23.75 6.04
CA LEU A 10 -16.63 -24.40 6.99
C LEU A 10 -15.94 -25.52 7.79
N SER A 11 -14.90 -26.12 7.23
CA SER A 11 -14.08 -27.10 7.96
C SER A 11 -13.34 -26.54 9.18
N LEU A 12 -13.22 -25.21 9.27
CA LEU A 12 -12.64 -24.49 10.42
C LEU A 12 -13.65 -24.22 11.53
N ASP A 13 -14.92 -24.64 11.34
CA ASP A 13 -16.03 -24.43 12.27
C ASP A 13 -16.16 -22.96 12.74
N PRO A 14 -16.20 -21.98 11.81
CA PRO A 14 -16.22 -20.57 12.16
C PRO A 14 -17.57 -20.18 12.80
N THR A 15 -17.53 -19.35 13.83
CA THR A 15 -18.74 -18.72 14.41
C THR A 15 -19.13 -17.46 13.67
N ILE A 16 -18.17 -16.79 13.02
CA ILE A 16 -18.36 -15.61 12.16
C ILE A 16 -17.26 -15.58 11.11
N ILE A 17 -17.58 -15.06 9.94
CA ILE A 17 -16.63 -14.79 8.86
C ILE A 17 -16.61 -13.28 8.62
N ILE A 18 -15.43 -12.69 8.67
CA ILE A 18 -15.23 -11.26 8.39
C ILE A 18 -14.38 -11.16 7.12
N GLY A 19 -14.84 -10.42 6.15
CA GLY A 19 -14.14 -10.22 4.89
C GLY A 19 -14.38 -8.84 4.29
N GLU A 20 -13.65 -8.55 3.23
CA GLU A 20 -13.76 -7.32 2.46
C GLU A 20 -14.69 -7.52 1.25
N ASP A 21 -15.16 -6.43 0.64
CA ASP A 21 -16.14 -6.43 -0.44
C ASP A 21 -15.62 -7.08 -1.74
N ASP A 22 -14.31 -7.31 -1.87
CA ASP A 22 -13.71 -8.12 -2.96
C ASP A 22 -13.69 -9.64 -2.66
N MET A 23 -14.21 -10.06 -1.50
CA MET A 23 -14.24 -11.47 -1.11
C MET A 23 -15.21 -12.25 -2.00
N GLY A 24 -14.77 -13.37 -2.56
CA GLY A 24 -15.63 -14.16 -3.44
C GLY A 24 -15.04 -15.47 -3.92
N PRO A 25 -15.72 -16.17 -4.82
CA PRO A 25 -16.87 -15.73 -5.63
C PRO A 25 -18.20 -15.66 -4.84
N PRO A 26 -19.18 -14.84 -5.28
CA PRO A 26 -20.46 -14.67 -4.59
C PRO A 26 -21.20 -15.96 -4.28
N ALA A 27 -21.16 -16.93 -5.18
CA ALA A 27 -21.80 -18.25 -4.99
C ALA A 27 -21.26 -19.00 -3.77
N VAL A 28 -19.99 -18.81 -3.41
CA VAL A 28 -19.39 -19.41 -2.20
C VAL A 28 -19.94 -18.74 -0.95
N LEU A 29 -20.09 -17.42 -0.97
CA LEU A 29 -20.68 -16.66 0.15
C LEU A 29 -22.14 -17.05 0.39
N GLU A 30 -22.92 -17.21 -0.70
CA GLU A 30 -24.29 -17.71 -0.59
C GLU A 30 -24.36 -19.13 -0.01
N GLN A 31 -23.46 -20.01 -0.41
CA GLN A 31 -23.37 -21.36 0.14
C GLN A 31 -23.07 -21.33 1.65
N ILE A 32 -22.14 -20.48 2.09
CA ILE A 32 -21.81 -20.29 3.50
C ILE A 32 -23.02 -19.74 4.27
N ASN A 33 -23.66 -18.70 3.76
CA ASN A 33 -24.84 -18.10 4.41
C ASN A 33 -25.96 -19.10 4.66
N ARG A 34 -26.15 -20.09 3.74
CA ARG A 34 -27.16 -21.16 3.93
C ARG A 34 -26.87 -22.08 5.11
N THR A 35 -25.65 -22.12 5.63
CA THR A 35 -25.28 -22.93 6.81
C THR A 35 -25.59 -22.23 8.14
N GLY A 36 -26.01 -20.94 8.08
CA GLY A 36 -26.30 -20.14 9.28
C GLY A 36 -25.07 -19.47 9.89
N VAL A 37 -23.89 -19.63 9.31
CA VAL A 37 -22.69 -18.87 9.73
C VAL A 37 -22.82 -17.44 9.26
N GLU A 38 -22.66 -16.49 10.18
CA GLU A 38 -22.72 -15.06 9.89
C GLU A 38 -21.52 -14.65 9.03
N VAL A 39 -21.78 -13.87 7.95
CA VAL A 39 -20.75 -13.29 7.09
C VAL A 39 -20.87 -11.78 7.14
N ALA A 40 -19.88 -11.12 7.73
CA ALA A 40 -19.78 -9.66 7.81
C ALA A 40 -18.81 -9.16 6.72
N ILE A 41 -19.33 -8.34 5.80
CA ILE A 41 -18.56 -7.70 4.74
C ILE A 41 -18.22 -6.27 5.14
N ILE A 42 -16.94 -5.94 5.12
CA ILE A 42 -16.42 -4.61 5.43
C ILE A 42 -16.00 -3.94 4.12
N SER A 43 -16.55 -2.75 3.87
CA SER A 43 -16.15 -1.97 2.68
C SER A 43 -14.73 -1.45 2.83
N GLU A 44 -13.91 -1.66 1.81
CA GLU A 44 -12.53 -1.23 1.78
C GLU A 44 -12.38 0.14 1.10
N LYS A 45 -11.80 1.10 1.81
CA LYS A 45 -11.37 2.38 1.26
C LYS A 45 -9.88 2.58 1.52
N HIS A 46 -9.15 2.90 0.47
CA HIS A 46 -7.69 3.03 0.53
C HIS A 46 -7.25 4.43 1.01
N ASN A 47 -7.67 4.83 2.22
CA ASN A 47 -7.32 6.09 2.87
C ASN A 47 -7.44 5.97 4.40
N ILE A 48 -7.06 7.02 5.13
CA ILE A 48 -7.09 7.07 6.61
C ILE A 48 -8.50 6.82 7.15
N GLU A 49 -9.53 7.42 6.55
CA GLU A 49 -10.91 7.26 7.00
C GLU A 49 -11.41 5.82 6.78
N GLY A 50 -10.98 5.17 5.69
CA GLY A 50 -11.25 3.75 5.46
C GLY A 50 -10.63 2.85 6.53
N ILE A 51 -9.40 3.14 6.94
CA ILE A 51 -8.74 2.40 8.04
C ILE A 51 -9.51 2.57 9.35
N LYS A 52 -9.93 3.80 9.69
CA LYS A 52 -10.73 4.06 10.89
C LYS A 52 -12.03 3.29 10.85
N SER A 53 -12.80 3.43 9.78
CA SER A 53 -14.08 2.74 9.60
C SER A 53 -13.95 1.22 9.67
N LYS A 54 -12.88 0.64 9.09
CA LYS A 54 -12.60 -0.80 9.16
C LYS A 54 -12.37 -1.25 10.61
N ILE A 55 -11.56 -0.52 11.38
CA ILE A 55 -11.30 -0.83 12.80
C ILE A 55 -12.58 -0.74 13.62
N GLU A 56 -13.38 0.32 13.44
CA GLU A 56 -14.64 0.51 14.16
C GLU A 56 -15.65 -0.60 13.84
N CYS A 57 -15.78 -0.97 12.57
CA CYS A 57 -16.66 -2.05 12.13
C CYS A 57 -16.24 -3.41 12.73
N VAL A 58 -14.95 -3.76 12.68
CA VAL A 58 -14.43 -4.98 13.32
C VAL A 58 -14.66 -4.97 14.83
N ALA A 59 -14.43 -3.82 15.47
CA ALA A 59 -14.64 -3.66 16.91
C ALA A 59 -16.12 -3.80 17.30
N GLU A 60 -17.03 -3.34 16.45
CA GLU A 60 -18.48 -3.52 16.66
C GLU A 60 -18.88 -4.98 16.55
N ILE A 61 -18.47 -5.67 15.49
CA ILE A 61 -18.72 -7.09 15.24
C ILE A 61 -18.21 -7.94 16.41
N LEU A 62 -17.01 -7.65 16.92
CA LEU A 62 -16.37 -8.40 18.01
C LEU A 62 -16.72 -7.90 19.40
N ASN A 63 -17.59 -6.90 19.53
CA ASN A 63 -17.93 -6.23 20.80
C ASN A 63 -16.69 -5.69 21.56
N LYS A 64 -15.75 -5.06 20.82
CA LYS A 64 -14.46 -4.54 21.30
C LYS A 64 -14.29 -3.03 21.11
N LYS A 65 -15.41 -2.27 21.28
CA LYS A 65 -15.42 -0.81 21.08
C LYS A 65 -14.49 -0.04 22.04
N VAL A 66 -14.28 -0.56 23.25
CA VAL A 66 -13.39 0.06 24.24
C VAL A 66 -11.93 -0.08 23.79
N GLU A 67 -11.53 -1.28 23.43
CA GLU A 67 -10.18 -1.59 22.95
C GLU A 67 -9.85 -0.83 21.66
N ALA A 68 -10.84 -0.66 20.77
CA ALA A 68 -10.66 0.16 19.57
C ALA A 68 -10.42 1.63 19.92
N ARG A 69 -11.16 2.19 20.87
CA ARG A 69 -10.96 3.57 21.34
C ARG A 69 -9.57 3.75 21.94
N GLU A 70 -9.13 2.83 22.79
CA GLU A 70 -7.78 2.86 23.36
C GLU A 70 -6.69 2.79 22.28
N LEU A 71 -6.90 1.97 21.23
CA LEU A 71 -6.00 1.90 20.09
C LEU A 71 -5.92 3.25 19.35
N PHE A 72 -7.07 3.90 19.11
CA PHE A 72 -7.10 5.21 18.48
C PHE A 72 -6.39 6.25 19.33
N ASP A 73 -6.76 6.38 20.59
CA ASP A 73 -6.26 7.45 21.45
C ASP A 73 -4.78 7.30 21.76
N ALA A 74 -4.33 6.08 22.06
CA ALA A 74 -2.95 5.84 22.47
C ALA A 74 -1.96 5.74 21.32
N ARG A 75 -2.40 5.33 20.12
CA ARG A 75 -1.47 4.96 19.04
C ARG A 75 -1.79 5.58 17.68
N LEU A 76 -3.05 5.49 17.22
CA LEU A 76 -3.35 5.83 15.82
C LEU A 76 -3.50 7.33 15.63
N ASN A 77 -4.24 8.04 16.49
CA ASN A 77 -4.43 9.49 16.34
C ASN A 77 -3.11 10.26 16.36
N PRO A 78 -2.16 10.01 17.31
CA PRO A 78 -0.85 10.66 17.26
C PRO A 78 -0.02 10.32 16.01
N ALA A 79 -0.14 9.10 15.49
CA ALA A 79 0.55 8.71 14.27
C ALA A 79 -0.07 9.35 13.02
N ILE A 80 -1.39 9.48 12.96
CA ILE A 80 -2.12 10.15 11.89
C ILE A 80 -1.77 11.64 11.83
N GLU A 81 -1.72 12.33 12.96
CA GLU A 81 -1.30 13.74 13.02
C GLU A 81 0.11 13.94 12.45
N ARG A 82 1.05 13.09 12.86
CA ARG A 82 2.41 13.13 12.33
C ARG A 82 2.47 12.80 10.84
N LEU A 83 1.67 11.82 10.39
CA LEU A 83 1.58 11.47 8.97
C LEU A 83 1.04 12.63 8.15
N ASN A 84 0.00 13.32 8.60
CA ASN A 84 -0.56 14.47 7.91
C ASN A 84 0.49 15.58 7.73
N ILE A 85 1.25 15.91 8.78
CA ILE A 85 2.33 16.90 8.72
C ILE A 85 3.43 16.45 7.73
N ALA A 86 3.83 15.19 7.78
CA ALA A 86 4.87 14.68 6.89
C ALA A 86 4.39 14.62 5.43
N SER A 87 3.15 14.18 5.18
CA SER A 87 2.58 14.08 3.83
C SER A 87 2.38 15.45 3.16
N GLU A 88 2.01 16.48 3.92
CA GLU A 88 1.97 17.87 3.42
C GLU A 88 3.35 18.31 2.91
N ARG A 89 4.41 18.10 3.69
CA ARG A 89 5.79 18.40 3.28
C ARG A 89 6.24 17.59 2.06
N VAL A 90 5.89 16.30 1.99
CA VAL A 90 6.17 15.46 0.80
C VAL A 90 5.43 16.00 -0.43
N SER A 91 4.19 16.45 -0.27
CA SER A 91 3.39 17.04 -1.34
C SER A 91 4.01 18.33 -1.91
N GLU A 92 4.61 19.17 -1.06
CA GLU A 92 5.33 20.37 -1.50
C GLU A 92 6.51 20.02 -2.43
N ASN A 93 7.17 18.89 -2.23
CA ASN A 93 8.28 18.41 -3.04
C ASN A 93 7.85 17.78 -4.39
N GLN A 94 6.54 17.59 -4.61
CA GLN A 94 5.98 17.00 -5.83
C GLN A 94 6.59 15.61 -6.17
N THR A 95 6.91 14.80 -5.16
CA THR A 95 7.56 13.49 -5.32
C THR A 95 6.75 12.56 -6.18
N LYS A 96 7.32 12.12 -7.30
CA LYS A 96 6.71 11.18 -8.25
C LYS A 96 7.01 9.74 -7.81
N ALA A 97 5.99 8.94 -7.53
CA ALA A 97 6.14 7.59 -7.04
C ALA A 97 5.42 6.56 -7.93
N ILE A 98 5.95 5.34 -7.94
CA ILE A 98 5.27 4.14 -8.42
C ILE A 98 5.33 3.05 -7.36
N PHE A 99 4.34 2.16 -7.37
CA PHE A 99 4.36 0.94 -6.55
C PHE A 99 4.42 -0.29 -7.46
N ILE A 100 5.43 -1.13 -7.24
CA ILE A 100 5.63 -2.38 -7.97
C ILE A 100 5.17 -3.55 -7.10
N LEU A 101 4.20 -4.34 -7.58
CA LEU A 101 3.73 -5.53 -6.88
C LEU A 101 4.67 -6.73 -7.10
N GLY A 102 5.36 -6.79 -8.25
CA GLY A 102 6.25 -7.84 -8.68
C GLY A 102 6.45 -7.82 -10.19
N LEU A 103 6.76 -8.98 -10.78
CA LEU A 103 6.87 -9.16 -12.23
C LEU A 103 5.72 -9.99 -12.79
N GLN A 104 5.21 -9.61 -13.94
CA GLN A 104 4.28 -10.39 -14.74
C GLN A 104 4.81 -10.49 -16.16
N SER A 105 5.11 -11.71 -16.60
CA SER A 105 5.70 -11.97 -17.93
C SER A 105 6.94 -11.09 -18.22
N GLY A 106 7.79 -10.87 -17.21
CA GLY A 106 9.01 -10.07 -17.32
C GLY A 106 8.82 -8.55 -17.23
N SER A 107 7.58 -8.05 -17.15
CA SER A 107 7.29 -6.63 -16.99
C SER A 107 6.90 -6.30 -15.54
N PRO A 108 7.31 -5.14 -14.99
CA PRO A 108 6.84 -4.68 -13.68
C PRO A 108 5.31 -4.56 -13.64
N LEU A 109 4.68 -5.23 -12.65
CA LEU A 109 3.26 -5.12 -12.36
C LEU A 109 3.04 -3.94 -11.43
N ILE A 110 2.41 -2.89 -11.92
CA ILE A 110 2.30 -1.59 -11.24
C ILE A 110 0.86 -1.29 -10.86
N GLY A 111 0.69 -0.66 -9.70
CA GLY A 111 -0.61 -0.21 -9.19
C GLY A 111 -1.02 1.13 -9.78
N GLY A 112 -2.09 1.12 -10.59
CA GLY A 112 -2.77 2.32 -11.09
C GLY A 112 -3.86 2.81 -10.15
N MET A 113 -4.77 3.64 -10.70
CA MET A 113 -5.91 4.20 -9.98
C MET A 113 -6.78 3.10 -9.36
N GLY A 114 -7.40 3.37 -8.21
CA GLY A 114 -8.31 2.46 -7.51
C GLY A 114 -7.62 1.33 -6.75
N THR A 115 -6.30 1.19 -6.83
CA THR A 115 -5.54 0.17 -6.07
C THR A 115 -5.16 0.67 -4.68
N SER A 116 -4.91 -0.27 -3.77
CA SER A 116 -4.30 0.02 -2.47
C SER A 116 -2.92 0.70 -2.59
N ALA A 117 -2.18 0.43 -3.67
CA ALA A 117 -0.94 1.13 -3.97
C ALA A 117 -1.16 2.62 -4.25
N ASN A 118 -2.18 2.97 -5.04
CA ASN A 118 -2.53 4.36 -5.31
C ASN A 118 -2.92 5.08 -4.01
N GLY A 119 -3.76 4.45 -3.20
CA GLY A 119 -4.17 5.02 -1.91
C GLY A 119 -2.99 5.23 -0.95
N LEU A 120 -2.01 4.30 -0.90
CA LEU A 120 -0.79 4.48 -0.11
C LEU A 120 0.05 5.66 -0.62
N ILE A 121 0.27 5.77 -1.94
CA ILE A 121 1.03 6.86 -2.55
C ILE A 121 0.38 8.21 -2.25
N GLU A 122 -0.94 8.31 -2.34
CA GLU A 122 -1.68 9.52 -1.98
C GLU A 122 -1.58 9.82 -0.47
N MET A 123 -1.70 8.80 0.38
CA MET A 123 -1.64 8.94 1.84
C MET A 123 -0.29 9.50 2.32
N ILE A 124 0.80 9.16 1.67
CA ILE A 124 2.15 9.68 1.99
C ILE A 124 2.43 11.06 1.36
N GLY A 125 1.47 11.64 0.63
CA GLY A 125 1.62 12.93 -0.03
C GLY A 125 2.39 12.89 -1.35
N ALA A 126 2.72 11.71 -1.89
CA ALA A 126 3.36 11.57 -3.19
C ALA A 126 2.34 11.50 -4.33
N LYS A 127 2.82 11.64 -5.58
CA LYS A 127 2.01 11.53 -6.78
C LYS A 127 2.24 10.19 -7.46
N ASN A 128 1.19 9.38 -7.63
CA ASN A 128 1.27 8.20 -8.49
C ASN A 128 1.33 8.63 -9.96
N VAL A 129 2.52 8.49 -10.58
CA VAL A 129 2.73 8.95 -11.96
C VAL A 129 2.24 7.96 -13.01
N LEU A 130 1.77 6.78 -12.60
CA LEU A 130 1.13 5.77 -13.45
C LEU A 130 -0.35 5.54 -13.08
N SER A 131 -1.05 6.59 -12.65
CA SER A 131 -2.49 6.57 -12.32
C SER A 131 -3.41 6.74 -13.54
N SER A 132 -2.88 6.79 -14.76
CA SER A 132 -3.68 6.93 -15.98
C SER A 132 -4.50 5.68 -16.35
N PHE A 133 -4.27 4.57 -15.68
CA PHE A 133 -5.02 3.32 -15.83
C PHE A 133 -5.58 2.85 -14.48
N GLU A 134 -6.60 2.01 -14.53
CA GLU A 134 -7.26 1.44 -13.37
C GLU A 134 -6.74 0.03 -13.05
N GLY A 135 -6.59 -0.28 -11.76
CA GLY A 135 -6.18 -1.61 -11.28
C GLY A 135 -4.67 -1.87 -11.41
N TRP A 136 -4.31 -3.14 -11.34
CA TRP A 136 -2.93 -3.63 -11.44
C TRP A 136 -2.64 -4.05 -12.87
N LYS A 137 -1.61 -3.48 -13.51
CA LYS A 137 -1.22 -3.81 -14.89
C LYS A 137 0.28 -3.94 -15.07
N PRO A 138 0.74 -4.88 -15.91
CA PRO A 138 2.12 -4.86 -16.40
C PRO A 138 2.33 -3.60 -17.25
N VAL A 139 3.43 -2.88 -17.01
CA VAL A 139 3.73 -1.60 -17.66
C VAL A 139 5.00 -1.73 -18.47
N SER A 140 5.02 -1.13 -19.67
CA SER A 140 6.19 -1.15 -20.56
C SER A 140 7.34 -0.29 -20.02
N THR A 141 8.56 -0.64 -20.40
CA THR A 141 9.76 0.12 -20.07
C THR A 141 9.63 1.59 -20.47
N GLU A 142 9.15 1.85 -21.69
CA GLU A 142 8.99 3.22 -22.20
C GLU A 142 8.03 4.03 -21.32
N SER A 143 6.89 3.44 -20.93
CA SER A 143 5.90 4.13 -20.08
C SER A 143 6.48 4.48 -18.71
N ILE A 144 7.27 3.58 -18.13
CA ILE A 144 7.92 3.82 -16.83
C ILE A 144 8.98 4.93 -16.96
N LEU A 145 9.79 4.90 -18.02
CA LEU A 145 10.82 5.92 -18.26
C LEU A 145 10.22 7.28 -18.53
N MET A 146 9.12 7.37 -19.30
CA MET A 146 8.40 8.63 -19.55
C MET A 146 7.74 9.19 -18.30
N ALA A 147 7.33 8.36 -17.36
CA ALA A 147 6.75 8.77 -16.10
C ALA A 147 7.79 9.36 -15.12
N GLU A 148 9.08 9.05 -15.32
CA GLU A 148 10.21 9.53 -14.52
C GLU A 148 9.96 9.46 -13.00
N PRO A 149 9.69 8.28 -12.43
CA PRO A 149 9.46 8.19 -11.00
C PRO A 149 10.72 8.55 -10.20
N ASP A 150 10.55 9.34 -9.13
CA ASP A 150 11.59 9.71 -8.17
C ASP A 150 11.74 8.67 -7.06
N LEU A 151 10.68 7.88 -6.85
CA LEU A 151 10.57 6.87 -5.80
C LEU A 151 9.93 5.58 -6.34
N ILE A 152 10.51 4.46 -5.97
CA ILE A 152 9.92 3.12 -6.16
C ILE A 152 9.56 2.54 -4.80
N LEU A 153 8.28 2.19 -4.62
CA LEU A 153 7.78 1.40 -3.50
C LEU A 153 7.60 -0.04 -3.96
N ILE A 154 7.99 -0.99 -3.14
CA ILE A 154 7.83 -2.42 -3.44
C ILE A 154 7.62 -3.21 -2.15
N SER A 155 6.81 -4.27 -2.20
CA SER A 155 6.75 -5.21 -1.08
C SER A 155 7.96 -6.14 -1.05
N ASN A 156 8.37 -6.59 0.14
CA ASN A 156 9.45 -7.58 0.27
C ASN A 156 9.19 -8.84 -0.57
N ARG A 157 7.92 -9.27 -0.65
CA ARG A 157 7.52 -10.39 -1.53
C ARG A 157 7.66 -10.03 -3.01
N GLY A 158 7.30 -8.81 -3.40
CA GLY A 158 7.46 -8.34 -4.78
C GLY A 158 8.95 -8.23 -5.16
N LEU A 159 9.78 -7.75 -4.24
CA LEU A 159 11.22 -7.64 -4.40
C LEU A 159 11.88 -9.00 -4.67
N SER A 160 11.41 -10.07 -4.04
CA SER A 160 11.96 -11.43 -4.27
C SER A 160 11.84 -11.90 -5.72
N ALA A 161 10.91 -11.35 -6.52
CA ALA A 161 10.82 -11.64 -7.95
C ALA A 161 11.96 -11.03 -8.77
N PHE A 162 12.65 -10.01 -8.23
CA PHE A 162 13.83 -9.38 -8.82
C PHE A 162 15.13 -9.94 -8.23
N GLY A 163 15.07 -10.59 -7.08
CA GLY A 163 16.19 -11.05 -6.28
C GLY A 163 16.43 -10.14 -5.08
N ASP A 164 17.01 -8.97 -5.30
CA ASP A 164 17.31 -7.96 -4.29
C ASP A 164 17.11 -6.52 -4.83
N VAL A 165 17.39 -5.53 -4.00
CA VAL A 165 17.25 -4.11 -4.36
C VAL A 165 18.21 -3.73 -5.48
N GLU A 166 19.43 -4.27 -5.50
CA GLU A 166 20.40 -3.96 -6.54
C GLU A 166 19.97 -4.56 -7.90
N SER A 167 19.47 -5.78 -7.90
CA SER A 167 18.92 -6.43 -9.11
C SER A 167 17.69 -5.69 -9.63
N LEU A 168 16.81 -5.22 -8.73
CA LEU A 168 15.68 -4.39 -9.10
C LEU A 168 16.16 -3.08 -9.74
N ARG A 169 17.13 -2.41 -9.12
CA ARG A 169 17.72 -1.16 -9.60
C ARG A 169 18.33 -1.30 -10.99
N GLN A 170 18.93 -2.46 -11.29
CA GLN A 170 19.54 -2.78 -12.59
C GLN A 170 18.56 -3.36 -13.62
N HIS A 171 17.30 -3.59 -13.23
CA HIS A 171 16.31 -4.15 -14.15
C HIS A 171 16.11 -3.22 -15.35
N PRO A 172 16.10 -3.75 -16.62
CA PRO A 172 16.04 -2.92 -17.83
C PRO A 172 14.92 -1.90 -17.88
N ALA A 173 13.76 -2.23 -17.27
CA ALA A 173 12.62 -1.32 -17.23
C ALA A 173 12.78 -0.17 -16.21
N LEU A 174 13.73 -0.25 -15.28
CA LEU A 174 13.84 0.66 -14.15
C LEU A 174 15.17 1.42 -14.09
N ALA A 175 16.25 0.82 -14.57
CA ALA A 175 17.63 1.30 -14.38
C ALA A 175 17.88 2.76 -14.81
N LEU A 176 17.13 3.26 -15.77
CA LEU A 176 17.28 4.62 -16.27
C LEU A 176 16.34 5.63 -15.57
N THR A 177 15.47 5.19 -14.67
CA THR A 177 14.59 6.08 -13.90
C THR A 177 15.39 6.90 -12.87
N PRO A 178 14.93 8.09 -12.49
CA PRO A 178 15.49 8.86 -11.39
C PRO A 178 15.57 8.06 -10.08
N ALA A 179 14.50 7.31 -9.74
CA ALA A 179 14.46 6.47 -8.56
C ALA A 179 15.59 5.43 -8.50
N ALA A 180 15.82 4.70 -9.59
CA ALA A 180 16.88 3.68 -9.65
C ALA A 180 18.29 4.31 -9.61
N LYS A 181 18.51 5.41 -10.33
CA LYS A 181 19.79 6.13 -10.34
C LYS A 181 20.17 6.67 -8.96
N ASN A 182 19.19 7.18 -8.21
CA ASN A 182 19.42 7.78 -6.90
C ASN A 182 19.25 6.78 -5.76
N ASN A 183 18.98 5.51 -6.05
CA ASN A 183 18.69 4.45 -5.06
C ASN A 183 17.50 4.79 -4.15
N ASN A 184 16.50 5.50 -4.66
CA ASN A 184 15.28 5.84 -3.94
C ASN A 184 14.27 4.69 -4.08
N ILE A 185 14.55 3.58 -3.42
CA ILE A 185 13.76 2.36 -3.44
C ILE A 185 13.44 1.99 -2.00
N ILE A 186 12.15 1.89 -1.66
CA ILE A 186 11.68 1.50 -0.33
C ILE A 186 10.98 0.16 -0.43
N ALA A 187 11.56 -0.86 0.23
CA ALA A 187 11.00 -2.20 0.33
C ALA A 187 10.53 -2.48 1.75
N MET A 188 9.26 -2.87 1.92
CA MET A 188 8.66 -3.13 3.24
C MET A 188 7.70 -4.33 3.20
N ASP A 189 7.15 -4.69 4.36
CA ASP A 189 6.09 -5.70 4.45
C ASP A 189 4.85 -5.28 3.66
N GLY A 190 4.44 -6.11 2.69
CA GLY A 190 3.34 -5.80 1.78
C GLY A 190 1.98 -5.66 2.49
N MET A 191 1.71 -6.46 3.52
CA MET A 191 0.46 -6.35 4.29
C MET A 191 0.44 -5.09 5.16
N ALA A 192 1.59 -4.65 5.65
CA ALA A 192 1.68 -3.40 6.38
C ALA A 192 1.47 -2.18 5.48
N MET A 193 1.88 -2.26 4.20
CA MET A 193 1.66 -1.18 3.23
C MET A 193 0.27 -1.18 2.62
N LEU A 194 -0.21 -2.33 2.16
CA LEU A 194 -1.37 -2.44 1.25
C LEU A 194 -2.64 -2.97 1.92
N GLY A 195 -2.57 -3.46 3.15
CA GLY A 195 -3.71 -4.08 3.83
C GLY A 195 -4.67 -3.07 4.47
N PHE A 196 -4.38 -1.79 4.40
CA PHE A 196 -5.22 -0.70 4.95
C PHE A 196 -5.84 -1.03 6.32
N GLY A 197 -4.97 -1.53 7.21
CA GLY A 197 -5.24 -1.73 8.64
C GLY A 197 -4.39 -0.79 9.50
N PRO A 198 -4.39 -0.99 10.83
CA PRO A 198 -3.63 -0.13 11.77
C PRO A 198 -2.17 0.04 11.41
N ARG A 199 -1.51 -1.01 10.90
CA ARG A 199 -0.09 -0.98 10.51
C ARG A 199 0.20 -0.07 9.33
N THR A 200 -0.77 0.14 8.44
CA THR A 200 -0.59 0.98 7.25
C THR A 200 -0.33 2.44 7.61
N ILE A 201 -0.92 2.95 8.68
CA ILE A 201 -0.64 4.30 9.20
C ILE A 201 0.85 4.46 9.55
N PHE A 202 1.41 3.49 10.27
CA PHE A 202 2.83 3.54 10.67
C PHE A 202 3.76 3.36 9.47
N SER A 203 3.42 2.47 8.53
CA SER A 203 4.19 2.28 7.30
C SER A 203 4.19 3.55 6.45
N ALA A 204 3.03 4.18 6.27
CA ALA A 204 2.92 5.44 5.54
C ALA A 204 3.73 6.56 6.20
N LEU A 205 3.67 6.68 7.55
CA LEU A 205 4.47 7.66 8.28
C LEU A 205 5.98 7.42 8.11
N ASN A 206 6.43 6.17 8.18
CA ASN A 206 7.84 5.85 7.97
C ASN A 206 8.28 6.19 6.54
N ILE A 207 7.49 5.80 5.52
CA ILE A 207 7.78 6.12 4.12
C ILE A 207 7.82 7.64 3.90
N ALA A 208 6.87 8.40 4.46
CA ALA A 208 6.87 9.85 4.33
C ALA A 208 8.11 10.49 4.95
N ASN A 209 8.56 10.02 6.11
CA ASN A 209 9.80 10.48 6.74
C ASN A 209 11.04 10.11 5.90
N ASP A 210 11.12 8.87 5.38
CA ASP A 210 12.25 8.45 4.52
C ASP A 210 12.34 9.33 3.27
N ILE A 211 11.21 9.72 2.67
CA ILE A 211 11.18 10.66 1.53
C ILE A 211 11.75 12.03 1.94
N LEU A 212 11.36 12.55 3.09
CA LEU A 212 11.86 13.84 3.57
C LEU A 212 13.37 13.80 3.82
N ASP A 213 13.88 12.72 4.41
CA ASP A 213 15.32 12.52 4.63
C ASP A 213 16.10 12.45 3.30
N ILE A 214 15.55 11.80 2.27
CA ILE A 214 16.12 11.78 0.91
C ILE A 214 16.23 13.19 0.35
N HIS A 215 15.19 14.01 0.47
CA HIS A 215 15.20 15.40 -0.02
C HIS A 215 16.16 16.31 0.74
N ASP A 216 16.21 16.21 2.06
CA ASP A 216 17.09 17.01 2.92
C ASP A 216 18.56 16.70 2.62
N ASN A 217 18.92 15.42 2.43
CA ASN A 217 20.27 14.99 2.06
C ASN A 217 20.68 15.49 0.66
N SER A 218 19.78 15.41 -0.32
CA SER A 218 20.03 15.89 -1.68
C SER A 218 20.25 17.41 -1.72
N SER A 219 19.49 18.15 -0.92
CA SER A 219 19.63 19.61 -0.79
C SER A 219 20.94 20.01 -0.13
N SER A 220 21.45 19.21 0.80
CA SER A 220 22.73 19.45 1.51
C SER A 220 23.94 19.22 0.60
N ILE A 221 23.88 18.24 -0.31
CA ILE A 221 24.94 17.94 -1.27
C ILE A 221 25.03 19.05 -2.32
N ASN A 222 23.90 19.54 -2.84
CA ASN A 222 23.85 20.60 -3.83
C ASN A 222 24.39 21.94 -3.25
N LYS A 223 24.15 22.23 -1.99
CA LYS A 223 24.73 23.42 -1.33
C LYS A 223 26.25 23.37 -1.17
N LYS A 224 26.85 22.18 -1.07
CA LYS A 224 28.31 22.01 -0.95
C LYS A 224 29.06 22.09 -2.29
N LEU A 225 28.35 21.97 -3.41
CA LEU A 225 28.95 22.06 -4.77
C LEU A 225 28.97 23.48 -5.34
N HIS A 226 28.43 24.45 -4.63
CA HIS A 226 28.36 25.86 -5.05
C HIS A 226 29.24 26.81 -4.19
N TYR A 227 30.27 26.23 -3.49
CA TYR A 227 31.33 27.02 -2.78
C TYR A 227 32.70 26.67 -3.30
#